data_b3c6ead928bb1b00b877352a08ce9587
#
_entry.id   b3c6ead928bb1b00b877352a08ce9587
#
_cell.length_a   1.000
_cell.length_b   1.000
_cell.length_c   1.000
_cell.angle_alpha   90.00
_cell.angle_beta   90.00
_cell.angle_gamma   90.00
#
_symmetry.space_group_name_H-M   'P 1'
#
loop_
_entity.id
_entity.type
_entity.pdbx_description
1 polymer ?
#
loop_
_entity_poly.entity_id
_entity_poly.type
_entity_poly.pdbx_seq_one_letter_code
_entity_poly.pdbx_strand_id
1 'polypeptide(L)'
;MARKSLTALALLLATPAFAEDTLNALVWCDHTDPALIAPFESKYNVKVNLKEFEGTAAGMAILDQSQPGDWDVLVVDSVDVHRMVEAKKLAELPADKLPTADFFPELVMAANNTVDGKTYAVTEKFGYNTISYDKTKVDPKDMEDMAVLTSGKYDGKIGIYDYYLPVLGLLALGQGIKTADLNANTLPKLQAPLTALRKSAKQVSDVTSSQTALATGDVDIVVGGGEWLTAVLAKDNPNLDWTIPKQGGLRWSQSIGVVAGTTKPELALEFVQYIVSPEGQAALAQSSCYWGMPANQKAGDILSPEAKAVLRWDQQPDYIARSQLYPIPDAATDTAMQDMWTAMMNQ
;
A
#
# COMPACT_ATOMS: atom_id res chain seq x y z
N MET A 1 4.38 -67.41 -52.72
CA MET A 1 3.51 -66.72 -51.71
C MET A 1 4.25 -65.50 -51.20
N ALA A 2 3.91 -64.33 -51.72
CA ALA A 2 4.57 -63.10 -51.34
C ALA A 2 3.70 -62.36 -50.32
N ARG A 3 4.18 -62.17 -49.09
CA ARG A 3 3.54 -61.37 -48.05
C ARG A 3 3.85 -59.90 -48.30
N LYS A 4 2.83 -59.10 -48.62
CA LYS A 4 2.91 -57.63 -48.64
C LYS A 4 2.72 -57.10 -47.21
N SER A 5 3.76 -56.50 -46.64
CA SER A 5 3.69 -55.76 -45.38
C SER A 5 3.13 -54.35 -45.68
N LEU A 6 1.99 -54.01 -45.14
CA LEU A 6 1.50 -52.64 -45.10
C LEU A 6 2.10 -51.94 -43.89
N THR A 7 2.97 -50.94 -44.10
CA THR A 7 3.46 -50.05 -43.07
C THR A 7 2.46 -48.88 -42.93
N ALA A 8 1.71 -48.85 -41.85
CA ALA A 8 0.82 -47.74 -41.54
C ALA A 8 1.70 -46.57 -40.97
N LEU A 9 1.70 -45.45 -41.72
CA LEU A 9 2.35 -44.20 -41.31
C LEU A 9 1.36 -43.46 -40.41
N ALA A 10 1.58 -43.48 -39.10
CA ALA A 10 0.83 -42.65 -38.13
C ALA A 10 1.31 -41.20 -38.23
N LEU A 11 0.48 -40.31 -38.80
CA LEU A 11 0.66 -38.87 -38.71
C LEU A 11 0.34 -38.45 -37.29
N LEU A 12 1.38 -38.14 -36.50
CA LEU A 12 1.26 -37.39 -35.25
C LEU A 12 0.90 -35.94 -35.59
N LEU A 13 -0.38 -35.60 -35.42
CA LEU A 13 -0.82 -34.20 -35.38
C LEU A 13 -0.24 -33.54 -34.12
N ALA A 14 0.90 -32.86 -34.28
CA ALA A 14 1.40 -31.96 -33.26
C ALA A 14 0.42 -30.79 -33.13
N THR A 15 -0.39 -30.76 -32.10
CA THR A 15 -1.11 -29.55 -31.71
C THR A 15 -0.06 -28.47 -31.40
N PRO A 16 -0.17 -27.26 -32.00
CA PRO A 16 0.71 -26.18 -31.59
C PRO A 16 0.47 -25.95 -30.09
N ALA A 17 1.48 -26.14 -29.28
CA ALA A 17 1.51 -25.63 -27.93
C ALA A 17 1.56 -24.10 -28.09
N PHE A 18 0.43 -23.44 -27.91
CA PHE A 18 0.44 -22.00 -27.72
C PHE A 18 1.26 -21.75 -26.47
N ALA A 19 2.38 -21.06 -26.61
CA ALA A 19 3.09 -20.53 -25.46
C ALA A 19 2.08 -19.67 -24.68
N GLU A 20 1.89 -19.97 -23.41
CA GLU A 20 1.05 -19.19 -22.53
C GLU A 20 1.63 -17.77 -22.50
N ASP A 21 0.82 -16.76 -22.80
CA ASP A 21 1.25 -15.38 -22.72
C ASP A 21 1.63 -15.07 -21.25
N THR A 22 2.66 -14.27 -21.06
CA THR A 22 3.11 -13.88 -19.73
C THR A 22 2.93 -12.39 -19.51
N LEU A 23 2.57 -11.97 -18.31
CA LEU A 23 2.56 -10.59 -17.86
C LEU A 23 3.57 -10.45 -16.72
N ASN A 24 4.48 -9.49 -16.80
CA ASN A 24 5.49 -9.26 -15.78
C ASN A 24 5.14 -8.01 -14.96
N ALA A 25 4.93 -8.15 -13.67
CA ALA A 25 4.54 -7.06 -12.81
C ALA A 25 5.51 -6.87 -11.64
N LEU A 26 5.90 -5.61 -11.42
CA LEU A 26 6.58 -5.15 -10.22
C LEU A 26 5.54 -4.74 -9.19
N VAL A 27 5.48 -5.43 -8.07
CA VAL A 27 4.40 -5.32 -7.10
C VAL A 27 4.93 -5.31 -5.67
N TRP A 28 4.06 -4.95 -4.75
CA TRP A 28 4.32 -5.16 -3.33
C TRP A 28 3.78 -6.52 -2.90
N CYS A 29 4.15 -6.99 -1.71
CA CYS A 29 3.83 -8.34 -1.23
C CYS A 29 2.32 -8.65 -1.19
N ASP A 30 1.48 -7.63 -1.06
CA ASP A 30 0.02 -7.79 -1.02
C ASP A 30 -0.60 -8.24 -2.36
N HIS A 31 0.11 -8.09 -3.47
CA HIS A 31 -0.33 -8.55 -4.79
C HIS A 31 0.01 -10.02 -5.08
N THR A 32 0.78 -10.68 -4.23
CA THR A 32 1.22 -12.06 -4.49
C THR A 32 0.21 -13.11 -4.05
N ASP A 33 -0.91 -12.69 -3.48
CA ASP A 33 -1.96 -13.61 -3.06
C ASP A 33 -2.60 -14.32 -4.27
N PRO A 34 -2.59 -15.67 -4.32
CA PRO A 34 -3.20 -16.43 -5.40
C PRO A 34 -4.69 -16.12 -5.61
N ALA A 35 -5.42 -15.75 -4.56
CA ALA A 35 -6.82 -15.38 -4.67
C ALA A 35 -7.04 -14.11 -5.50
N LEU A 36 -6.05 -13.21 -5.53
CA LEU A 36 -6.05 -12.03 -6.40
C LEU A 36 -5.66 -12.37 -7.84
N ILE A 37 -4.66 -13.21 -8.05
CA ILE A 37 -4.02 -13.39 -9.36
C ILE A 37 -4.69 -14.46 -10.21
N ALA A 38 -5.08 -15.61 -9.62
CA ALA A 38 -5.60 -16.74 -10.36
C ALA A 38 -6.87 -16.44 -11.20
N PRO A 39 -7.82 -15.58 -10.75
CA PRO A 39 -8.98 -15.22 -11.58
C PRO A 39 -8.58 -14.49 -12.88
N PHE A 40 -7.57 -13.61 -12.83
CA PHE A 40 -7.06 -12.93 -14.02
C PHE A 40 -6.35 -13.91 -14.95
N GLU A 41 -5.43 -14.72 -14.44
CA GLU A 41 -4.72 -15.74 -15.21
C GLU A 41 -5.71 -16.66 -15.94
N SER A 42 -6.74 -17.14 -15.24
CA SER A 42 -7.76 -18.01 -15.80
C SER A 42 -8.60 -17.33 -16.88
N LYS A 43 -8.97 -16.05 -16.66
CA LYS A 43 -9.81 -15.30 -17.62
C LYS A 43 -9.11 -15.02 -18.93
N TYR A 44 -7.82 -14.66 -18.86
CA TYR A 44 -7.04 -14.21 -20.01
C TYR A 44 -6.13 -15.32 -20.58
N ASN A 45 -6.08 -16.49 -19.95
CA ASN A 45 -5.18 -17.60 -20.30
C ASN A 45 -3.73 -17.14 -20.38
N VAL A 46 -3.26 -16.45 -19.32
CA VAL A 46 -1.91 -15.88 -19.20
C VAL A 46 -1.30 -16.30 -17.89
N LYS A 47 0.04 -16.23 -17.80
CA LYS A 47 0.77 -16.37 -16.55
C LYS A 47 1.23 -14.99 -16.09
N VAL A 48 0.93 -14.61 -14.82
CA VAL A 48 1.41 -13.37 -14.21
C VAL A 48 2.67 -13.67 -13.39
N ASN A 49 3.80 -13.14 -13.83
CA ASN A 49 5.06 -13.21 -13.11
C ASN A 49 5.19 -11.99 -12.22
N LEU A 50 5.18 -12.20 -10.91
CA LEU A 50 5.27 -11.15 -9.92
C LEU A 50 6.69 -11.05 -9.36
N LYS A 51 7.22 -9.85 -9.30
CA LYS A 51 8.45 -9.55 -8.56
C LYS A 51 8.14 -8.53 -7.48
N GLU A 52 8.32 -8.97 -6.24
CA GLU A 52 8.14 -8.11 -5.08
C GLU A 52 9.30 -7.13 -4.92
N PHE A 53 8.97 -5.94 -4.44
CA PHE A 53 9.92 -4.92 -4.01
C PHE A 53 9.31 -4.10 -2.88
N GLU A 54 10.13 -3.38 -2.13
CA GLU A 54 9.69 -2.47 -1.07
C GLU A 54 10.17 -1.05 -1.35
N GLY A 55 9.22 -0.10 -1.38
CA GLY A 55 9.48 1.32 -1.58
C GLY A 55 9.83 1.70 -3.02
N THR A 56 9.36 2.86 -3.45
CA THR A 56 9.48 3.34 -4.83
C THR A 56 10.92 3.41 -5.34
N ALA A 57 11.89 3.72 -4.47
CA ALA A 57 13.31 3.78 -4.86
C ALA A 57 13.84 2.42 -5.35
N ALA A 58 13.45 1.30 -4.69
CA ALA A 58 13.83 -0.04 -5.12
C ALA A 58 13.17 -0.40 -6.47
N GLY A 59 11.88 -0.07 -6.65
CA GLY A 59 11.18 -0.24 -7.94
C GLY A 59 11.86 0.54 -9.08
N MET A 60 12.24 1.78 -8.83
CA MET A 60 13.00 2.59 -9.80
C MET A 60 14.35 1.93 -10.17
N ALA A 61 15.10 1.46 -9.18
CA ALA A 61 16.39 0.81 -9.42
C ALA A 61 16.25 -0.47 -10.26
N ILE A 62 15.17 -1.24 -10.06
CA ILE A 62 14.88 -2.40 -10.91
C ILE A 62 14.59 -1.96 -12.33
N LEU A 63 13.73 -0.95 -12.54
CA LEU A 63 13.40 -0.43 -13.86
C LEU A 63 14.60 0.22 -14.58
N ASP A 64 15.54 0.82 -13.85
CA ASP A 64 16.75 1.41 -14.41
C ASP A 64 17.74 0.34 -14.92
N GLN A 65 17.72 -0.85 -14.33
CA GLN A 65 18.54 -2.00 -14.70
C GLN A 65 17.90 -2.90 -15.75
N SER A 66 16.61 -2.68 -16.06
CA SER A 66 15.81 -3.50 -16.98
C SER A 66 15.85 -2.95 -18.41
N GLN A 67 15.53 -3.84 -19.36
CA GLN A 67 15.34 -3.44 -20.75
C GLN A 67 13.86 -3.10 -21.02
N PRO A 68 13.54 -2.28 -22.04
CA PRO A 68 12.16 -2.08 -22.47
C PRO A 68 11.48 -3.43 -22.78
N GLY A 69 10.32 -3.65 -22.20
CA GLY A 69 9.55 -4.90 -22.35
C GLY A 69 9.82 -5.97 -21.28
N ASP A 70 10.79 -5.78 -20.40
CA ASP A 70 11.00 -6.71 -19.27
C ASP A 70 9.85 -6.66 -18.25
N TRP A 71 9.24 -5.48 -18.09
CA TRP A 71 8.14 -5.24 -17.17
C TRP A 71 6.96 -4.60 -17.87
N ASP A 72 5.75 -5.01 -17.47
CA ASP A 72 4.49 -4.57 -18.05
C ASP A 72 3.68 -3.67 -17.10
N VAL A 73 3.71 -3.98 -15.81
CA VAL A 73 2.92 -3.29 -14.77
C VAL A 73 3.80 -2.93 -13.58
N LEU A 74 3.48 -1.80 -12.94
CA LEU A 74 4.13 -1.31 -11.73
C LEU A 74 3.09 -0.85 -10.72
N VAL A 75 3.24 -1.30 -9.48
CA VAL A 75 2.58 -0.73 -8.29
C VAL A 75 3.52 0.28 -7.64
N VAL A 76 2.99 1.41 -7.21
CA VAL A 76 3.77 2.52 -6.65
C VAL A 76 2.95 3.29 -5.62
N ASP A 77 3.60 3.92 -4.64
CA ASP A 77 2.92 4.91 -3.80
C ASP A 77 2.35 6.04 -4.66
N SER A 78 1.09 6.41 -4.45
CA SER A 78 0.45 7.46 -5.26
C SER A 78 1.20 8.80 -5.20
N VAL A 79 1.90 9.08 -4.11
CA VAL A 79 2.72 10.30 -3.94
C VAL A 79 3.96 10.33 -4.86
N ASP A 80 4.40 9.17 -5.33
CA ASP A 80 5.59 9.02 -6.17
C ASP A 80 5.28 8.94 -7.68
N VAL A 81 4.00 8.92 -8.08
CA VAL A 81 3.61 8.79 -9.50
C VAL A 81 4.25 9.88 -10.36
N HIS A 82 4.23 11.14 -9.91
CA HIS A 82 4.86 12.26 -10.67
C HIS A 82 6.34 11.99 -10.92
N ARG A 83 7.09 11.55 -9.91
CA ARG A 83 8.51 11.18 -10.04
C ARG A 83 8.72 10.07 -11.05
N MET A 84 7.83 9.07 -11.08
CA MET A 84 7.89 7.96 -12.05
C MET A 84 7.59 8.45 -13.48
N VAL A 85 6.68 9.41 -13.64
CA VAL A 85 6.37 10.01 -14.95
C VAL A 85 7.54 10.87 -15.44
N GLU A 86 8.13 11.71 -14.59
CA GLU A 86 9.33 12.50 -14.91
C GLU A 86 10.51 11.61 -15.33
N ALA A 87 10.67 10.47 -14.66
CA ALA A 87 11.66 9.45 -15.01
C ALA A 87 11.28 8.60 -16.23
N LYS A 88 10.13 8.86 -16.86
CA LYS A 88 9.60 8.15 -18.04
C LYS A 88 9.41 6.64 -17.81
N LYS A 89 9.01 6.25 -16.60
CA LYS A 89 8.81 4.86 -16.23
C LYS A 89 7.36 4.39 -16.43
N LEU A 90 6.39 5.31 -16.50
CA LEU A 90 4.97 5.00 -16.68
C LEU A 90 4.47 5.44 -18.05
N ALA A 91 3.60 4.64 -18.64
CA ALA A 91 2.85 4.95 -19.86
C ALA A 91 1.56 5.69 -19.52
N GLU A 92 1.06 6.51 -20.47
CA GLU A 92 -0.25 7.14 -20.38
C GLU A 92 -1.37 6.08 -20.42
N LEU A 93 -2.34 6.19 -19.52
CA LEU A 93 -3.52 5.33 -19.46
C LEU A 93 -4.73 6.04 -20.07
N PRO A 94 -5.60 5.31 -20.80
CA PRO A 94 -6.87 5.85 -21.29
C PRO A 94 -7.84 6.03 -20.11
N ALA A 95 -7.95 7.27 -19.61
CA ALA A 95 -8.73 7.60 -18.42
C ALA A 95 -10.22 7.18 -18.52
N ASP A 96 -10.78 7.21 -19.72
CA ASP A 96 -12.15 6.80 -20.03
C ASP A 96 -12.40 5.29 -19.90
N LYS A 97 -11.34 4.50 -19.85
CA LYS A 97 -11.41 3.03 -19.67
C LYS A 97 -11.20 2.59 -18.21
N LEU A 98 -10.86 3.52 -17.32
CA LEU A 98 -10.61 3.18 -15.91
C LEU A 98 -11.92 3.26 -15.10
N PRO A 99 -12.26 2.25 -14.26
CA PRO A 99 -13.53 2.19 -13.54
C PRO A 99 -13.53 3.08 -12.28
N THR A 100 -13.09 4.34 -12.41
CA THR A 100 -12.94 5.27 -11.28
C THR A 100 -14.24 5.97 -10.86
N ALA A 101 -15.32 5.81 -11.63
CA ALA A 101 -16.62 6.43 -11.32
C ALA A 101 -17.23 5.95 -9.99
N ASP A 102 -16.88 4.75 -9.57
CA ASP A 102 -17.35 4.12 -8.33
C ASP A 102 -16.36 4.32 -7.16
N PHE A 103 -15.31 5.10 -7.34
CA PHE A 103 -14.33 5.37 -6.27
C PHE A 103 -14.90 6.40 -5.27
N PHE A 104 -14.38 6.36 -4.04
CA PHE A 104 -14.50 7.53 -3.17
C PHE A 104 -13.89 8.73 -3.90
N PRO A 105 -14.56 9.90 -3.96
CA PRO A 105 -14.05 11.05 -4.73
C PRO A 105 -12.62 11.45 -4.38
N GLU A 106 -12.27 11.38 -3.09
CA GLU A 106 -10.92 11.69 -2.57
C GLU A 106 -9.85 10.66 -2.99
N LEU A 107 -10.28 9.47 -3.41
CA LEU A 107 -9.41 8.36 -3.81
C LEU A 107 -9.23 8.25 -5.34
N VAL A 108 -9.92 9.08 -6.14
CA VAL A 108 -9.58 9.25 -7.56
C VAL A 108 -8.16 9.82 -7.67
N MET A 109 -7.76 10.67 -6.72
CA MET A 109 -6.39 11.21 -6.58
C MET A 109 -5.83 11.79 -7.88
N ALA A 110 -6.66 12.54 -8.61
CA ALA A 110 -6.26 13.10 -9.90
C ALA A 110 -4.98 13.95 -9.80
N ALA A 111 -4.79 14.68 -8.71
CA ALA A 111 -3.57 15.47 -8.48
C ALA A 111 -2.28 14.63 -8.39
N ASN A 112 -2.38 13.36 -8.00
CA ASN A 112 -1.23 12.45 -7.91
C ASN A 112 -1.10 11.60 -9.18
N ASN A 113 -2.21 11.08 -9.70
CA ASN A 113 -2.24 10.09 -10.78
C ASN A 113 -2.21 10.72 -12.18
N THR A 114 -2.28 12.07 -12.27
CA THR A 114 -2.35 12.80 -13.53
C THR A 114 -1.23 13.83 -13.61
N VAL A 115 -0.54 13.88 -14.74
CA VAL A 115 0.52 14.85 -15.06
C VAL A 115 0.16 15.50 -16.39
N ASP A 116 0.16 16.83 -16.48
CA ASP A 116 -0.17 17.60 -17.68
C ASP A 116 -1.50 17.19 -18.35
N GLY A 117 -2.51 16.86 -17.51
CA GLY A 117 -3.85 16.45 -17.96
C GLY A 117 -3.94 15.02 -18.47
N LYS A 118 -2.89 14.21 -18.35
CA LYS A 118 -2.82 12.80 -18.76
C LYS A 118 -2.74 11.91 -17.56
N THR A 119 -3.50 10.82 -17.56
CA THR A 119 -3.51 9.82 -16.48
C THR A 119 -2.40 8.79 -16.69
N TYR A 120 -1.63 8.49 -15.65
CA TYR A 120 -0.51 7.54 -15.71
C TYR A 120 -0.65 6.38 -14.71
N ALA A 121 -1.47 6.55 -13.70
CA ALA A 121 -1.73 5.53 -12.71
C ALA A 121 -3.17 5.65 -12.20
N VAL A 122 -3.64 4.66 -11.49
CA VAL A 122 -4.96 4.65 -10.86
C VAL A 122 -4.84 4.08 -9.46
N THR A 123 -5.53 4.68 -8.49
CA THR A 123 -5.51 4.22 -7.09
C THR A 123 -6.15 2.84 -6.97
N GLU A 124 -5.45 1.91 -6.38
CA GLU A 124 -5.93 0.53 -6.22
C GLU A 124 -6.33 0.20 -4.79
N LYS A 125 -5.64 0.79 -3.82
CA LYS A 125 -5.83 0.54 -2.39
C LYS A 125 -5.40 1.76 -1.59
N PHE A 126 -6.01 1.95 -0.42
CA PHE A 126 -5.58 2.96 0.54
C PHE A 126 -5.69 2.44 1.97
N GLY A 127 -5.14 3.19 2.90
CA GLY A 127 -5.24 2.90 4.31
C GLY A 127 -4.67 4.03 5.16
N TYR A 128 -4.40 3.73 6.42
CA TYR A 128 -3.97 4.76 7.36
C TYR A 128 -2.72 4.33 8.11
N ASN A 129 -1.78 5.26 8.25
CA ASN A 129 -0.83 5.20 9.34
C ASN A 129 -1.40 6.02 10.51
N THR A 130 -1.58 5.35 11.62
CA THR A 130 -2.19 5.90 12.81
C THR A 130 -1.71 5.14 14.05
N ILE A 131 -2.60 4.68 14.92
CA ILE A 131 -2.27 3.96 16.14
C ILE A 131 -2.89 2.57 16.09
N SER A 132 -2.05 1.54 16.27
CA SER A 132 -2.47 0.16 16.56
C SER A 132 -2.23 -0.17 18.01
N TYR A 133 -3.09 -0.99 18.62
CA TYR A 133 -2.97 -1.31 20.06
C TYR A 133 -3.69 -2.62 20.43
N ASP A 134 -3.32 -3.18 21.58
CA ASP A 134 -4.03 -4.27 22.24
C ASP A 134 -5.06 -3.70 23.23
N LYS A 135 -6.36 -3.79 22.90
CA LYS A 135 -7.45 -3.23 23.70
C LYS A 135 -7.65 -3.92 25.06
N THR A 136 -6.96 -5.03 25.33
CA THR A 136 -6.95 -5.67 26.67
C THR A 136 -5.91 -5.06 27.61
N LYS A 137 -4.94 -4.34 27.10
CA LYS A 137 -3.83 -3.74 27.84
C LYS A 137 -3.85 -2.22 27.82
N VAL A 138 -4.50 -1.65 26.82
CA VAL A 138 -4.60 -0.21 26.57
C VAL A 138 -6.07 0.19 26.60
N ASP A 139 -6.41 1.24 27.36
CA ASP A 139 -7.77 1.80 27.31
C ASP A 139 -8.01 2.43 25.91
N PRO A 140 -9.00 1.97 25.12
CA PRO A 140 -9.31 2.55 23.83
C PRO A 140 -9.54 4.07 23.85
N LYS A 141 -10.07 4.62 24.96
CA LYS A 141 -10.27 6.07 25.13
C LYS A 141 -8.97 6.87 25.15
N ASP A 142 -7.89 6.28 25.65
CA ASP A 142 -6.61 6.94 25.62
C ASP A 142 -6.09 7.11 24.19
N MET A 143 -6.41 6.16 23.29
CA MET A 143 -5.99 6.17 21.90
C MET A 143 -6.79 7.17 21.04
N GLU A 144 -7.82 7.79 21.59
CA GLU A 144 -8.53 8.89 20.94
C GLU A 144 -7.74 10.21 20.93
N ASP A 145 -6.65 10.29 21.70
CA ASP A 145 -5.82 11.50 21.80
C ASP A 145 -4.31 11.17 21.71
N MET A 146 -3.65 11.68 20.68
CA MET A 146 -2.20 11.47 20.48
C MET A 146 -1.35 11.97 21.66
N ALA A 147 -1.83 12.89 22.48
CA ALA A 147 -1.08 13.40 23.63
C ALA A 147 -0.67 12.31 24.62
N VAL A 148 -1.43 11.20 24.67
CA VAL A 148 -1.13 10.07 25.55
C VAL A 148 0.19 9.38 25.19
N LEU A 149 0.57 9.37 23.90
CA LEU A 149 1.77 8.70 23.40
C LEU A 149 3.08 9.25 23.96
N THR A 150 3.06 10.48 24.44
CA THR A 150 4.21 11.17 25.03
C THR A 150 4.00 11.54 26.51
N SER A 151 2.93 11.06 27.12
CA SER A 151 2.56 11.37 28.50
C SER A 151 3.33 10.60 29.58
N GLY A 152 4.04 9.55 29.17
CA GLY A 152 4.68 8.60 30.08
C GLY A 152 3.78 7.45 30.56
N LYS A 153 2.46 7.48 30.27
CA LYS A 153 1.50 6.46 30.71
C LYS A 153 1.84 5.05 30.19
N TYR A 154 2.38 4.99 28.98
CA TYR A 154 2.71 3.73 28.29
C TYR A 154 4.21 3.59 28.01
N ASP A 155 5.07 4.15 28.84
CA ASP A 155 6.52 4.05 28.70
C ASP A 155 6.99 2.59 28.66
N GLY A 156 7.83 2.27 27.68
CA GLY A 156 8.34 0.91 27.44
C GLY A 156 7.32 -0.06 26.84
N LYS A 157 6.13 0.45 26.44
CA LYS A 157 5.04 -0.34 25.83
C LYS A 157 4.74 0.07 24.38
N ILE A 158 5.46 1.05 23.86
CA ILE A 158 5.24 1.63 22.54
C ILE A 158 6.29 1.08 21.57
N GLY A 159 5.84 0.58 20.42
CA GLY A 159 6.62 0.42 19.21
C GLY A 159 6.42 1.61 18.28
N ILE A 160 7.43 1.96 17.51
CA ILE A 160 7.35 2.98 16.47
C ILE A 160 7.63 2.28 15.13
N TYR A 161 6.78 2.49 14.14
CA TYR A 161 7.04 2.03 12.79
C TYR A 161 8.21 2.81 12.19
N ASP A 162 9.23 2.09 11.68
CA ASP A 162 10.45 2.70 11.12
C ASP A 162 10.19 3.29 9.73
N TYR A 163 9.41 4.37 9.71
CA TYR A 163 9.19 5.19 8.53
C TYR A 163 8.96 6.65 8.94
N TYR A 164 9.93 7.51 8.63
CA TYR A 164 9.93 8.91 9.09
C TYR A 164 8.71 9.70 8.61
N LEU A 165 8.28 9.51 7.36
CA LEU A 165 7.20 10.29 6.74
C LEU A 165 5.88 10.20 7.53
N PRO A 166 5.30 8.99 7.77
CA PRO A 166 4.07 8.89 8.52
C PRO A 166 4.23 9.26 10.00
N VAL A 167 5.35 8.91 10.64
CA VAL A 167 5.50 9.18 12.08
C VAL A 167 5.66 10.67 12.34
N LEU A 168 6.49 11.38 11.57
CA LEU A 168 6.61 12.84 11.68
C LEU A 168 5.30 13.54 11.29
N GLY A 169 4.59 13.03 10.29
CA GLY A 169 3.27 13.52 9.94
C GLY A 169 2.25 13.37 11.07
N LEU A 170 2.20 12.22 11.74
CA LEU A 170 1.35 12.02 12.92
C LEU A 170 1.70 12.99 14.06
N LEU A 171 3.00 13.17 14.32
CA LEU A 171 3.44 14.15 15.31
C LEU A 171 3.05 15.57 14.93
N ALA A 172 3.11 15.93 13.64
CA ALA A 172 2.62 17.22 13.14
C ALA A 172 1.14 17.41 13.44
N LEU A 173 0.30 16.41 13.13
CA LEU A 173 -1.12 16.44 13.48
C LEU A 173 -1.34 16.60 14.98
N GLY A 174 -0.55 15.90 15.80
CA GLY A 174 -0.56 16.03 17.26
C GLY A 174 -0.23 17.45 17.76
N GLN A 175 0.54 18.21 16.98
CA GLN A 175 0.87 19.62 17.25
C GLN A 175 -0.07 20.62 16.54
N GLY A 176 -1.16 20.14 15.89
CA GLY A 176 -2.08 20.96 15.12
C GLY A 176 -1.48 21.51 13.81
N ILE A 177 -0.41 20.91 13.31
CA ILE A 177 0.25 21.27 12.04
C ILE A 177 -0.30 20.34 10.97
N LYS A 178 -0.82 20.90 9.88
CA LYS A 178 -1.25 20.09 8.71
C LYS A 178 -0.01 19.50 8.01
N THR A 179 -0.16 18.32 7.44
CA THR A 179 0.95 17.67 6.71
C THR A 179 1.45 18.53 5.54
N ALA A 180 0.55 19.22 4.84
CA ALA A 180 0.89 20.14 3.75
C ALA A 180 1.67 21.39 4.21
N ASP A 181 1.66 21.71 5.51
CA ASP A 181 2.35 22.86 6.09
C ASP A 181 3.73 22.49 6.67
N LEU A 182 4.16 21.23 6.51
CA LEU A 182 5.49 20.80 6.93
C LEU A 182 6.56 21.41 6.04
N ASN A 183 7.43 22.20 6.66
CA ASN A 183 8.52 22.93 6.02
C ASN A 183 9.61 23.29 7.04
N ALA A 184 10.66 23.96 6.61
CA ALA A 184 11.79 24.34 7.44
C ALA A 184 11.41 25.14 8.72
N ASN A 185 10.29 25.87 8.72
CA ASN A 185 9.83 26.67 9.89
C ASN A 185 8.98 25.85 10.87
N THR A 186 8.27 24.83 10.39
CA THR A 186 7.38 24.00 11.23
C THR A 186 8.07 22.73 11.73
N LEU A 187 9.00 22.17 10.96
CA LEU A 187 9.72 20.95 11.32
C LEU A 187 10.42 21.01 12.69
N PRO A 188 11.08 22.10 13.11
CA PRO A 188 11.70 22.18 14.44
C PRO A 188 10.72 21.98 15.61
N LYS A 189 9.42 22.23 15.41
CA LYS A 189 8.37 22.00 16.44
C LYS A 189 8.16 20.52 16.74
N LEU A 190 8.59 19.63 15.85
CA LEU A 190 8.46 18.18 16.02
C LEU A 190 9.60 17.56 16.83
N GLN A 191 10.70 18.29 17.05
CA GLN A 191 11.87 17.74 17.75
C GLN A 191 11.54 17.28 19.18
N ALA A 192 10.84 18.10 19.94
CA ALA A 192 10.50 17.77 21.34
C ALA A 192 9.50 16.59 21.42
N PRO A 193 8.36 16.56 20.66
CA PRO A 193 7.47 15.41 20.67
C PRO A 193 8.12 14.13 20.11
N LEU A 194 9.00 14.22 19.12
CA LEU A 194 9.73 13.05 18.59
C LEU A 194 10.68 12.47 19.66
N THR A 195 11.43 13.31 20.35
CA THR A 195 12.30 12.89 21.46
C THR A 195 11.49 12.26 22.60
N ALA A 196 10.35 12.85 22.95
CA ALA A 196 9.47 12.29 23.97
C ALA A 196 8.90 10.92 23.55
N LEU A 197 8.43 10.79 22.31
CA LEU A 197 7.94 9.53 21.77
C LEU A 197 9.05 8.46 21.77
N ARG A 198 10.28 8.81 21.32
CA ARG A 198 11.42 7.89 21.32
C ARG A 198 11.76 7.40 22.73
N LYS A 199 11.71 8.29 23.72
CA LYS A 199 11.96 7.94 25.13
C LYS A 199 10.91 6.97 25.67
N SER A 200 9.64 7.11 25.29
CA SER A 200 8.56 6.22 25.69
C SER A 200 8.57 4.90 24.92
N ALA A 201 9.24 4.86 23.76
CA ALA A 201 9.24 3.69 22.89
C ALA A 201 10.19 2.59 23.41
N LYS A 202 9.74 1.35 23.32
CA LYS A 202 10.55 0.16 23.52
C LYS A 202 11.45 -0.12 22.32
N GLN A 203 10.87 0.05 21.10
CA GLN A 203 11.57 -0.23 19.86
C GLN A 203 11.09 0.66 18.70
N VAL A 204 11.93 0.76 17.68
CA VAL A 204 11.60 1.24 16.34
C VAL A 204 11.86 0.10 15.40
N SER A 205 10.90 -0.28 14.53
CA SER A 205 10.99 -1.51 13.76
C SER A 205 10.21 -1.43 12.45
N ASP A 206 10.61 -2.27 11.48
CA ASP A 206 9.94 -2.47 10.20
C ASP A 206 8.52 -3.07 10.35
N VAL A 207 7.83 -3.28 9.21
CA VAL A 207 6.48 -3.84 9.13
C VAL A 207 6.38 -5.17 9.89
N THR A 208 7.18 -6.15 9.51
CA THR A 208 7.10 -7.52 10.03
C THR A 208 7.44 -7.58 11.52
N SER A 209 8.47 -6.85 11.92
CA SER A 209 8.89 -6.77 13.33
C SER A 209 7.85 -6.04 14.18
N SER A 210 7.18 -5.02 13.65
CA SER A 210 6.09 -4.31 14.33
C SER A 210 4.85 -5.21 14.50
N GLN A 211 4.48 -5.98 13.46
CA GLN A 211 3.41 -6.98 13.53
C GLN A 211 3.71 -8.03 14.60
N THR A 212 4.92 -8.59 14.57
CA THR A 212 5.36 -9.60 15.55
C THR A 212 5.33 -9.05 16.96
N ALA A 213 5.87 -7.87 17.19
CA ALA A 213 5.93 -7.26 18.52
C ALA A 213 4.54 -7.00 19.13
N LEU A 214 3.58 -6.54 18.30
CA LEU A 214 2.21 -6.34 18.75
C LEU A 214 1.50 -7.68 18.98
N ALA A 215 1.66 -8.66 18.08
CA ALA A 215 1.04 -9.97 18.18
C ALA A 215 1.50 -10.77 19.42
N THR A 216 2.78 -10.68 19.76
CA THR A 216 3.37 -11.37 20.93
C THR A 216 3.18 -10.59 22.23
N GLY A 217 2.73 -9.34 22.17
CA GLY A 217 2.60 -8.46 23.33
C GLY A 217 3.95 -7.92 23.84
N ASP A 218 4.96 -7.90 23.00
CA ASP A 218 6.24 -7.27 23.29
C ASP A 218 6.10 -5.73 23.35
N VAL A 219 5.18 -5.19 22.56
CA VAL A 219 4.61 -3.85 22.70
C VAL A 219 3.08 -3.93 22.79
N ASP A 220 2.48 -2.94 23.42
CA ASP A 220 1.03 -2.84 23.56
C ASP A 220 0.40 -1.81 22.60
N ILE A 221 1.24 -0.94 22.04
CA ILE A 221 0.88 0.14 21.10
C ILE A 221 1.92 0.19 19.98
N VAL A 222 1.49 0.44 18.74
CA VAL A 222 2.36 0.78 17.61
C VAL A 222 1.94 2.13 17.02
N VAL A 223 2.83 3.11 17.09
CA VAL A 223 2.69 4.42 16.46
C VAL A 223 3.14 4.32 15.00
N GLY A 224 2.32 4.78 14.08
CA GLY A 224 2.50 4.57 12.64
C GLY A 224 1.87 3.27 12.14
N GLY A 225 1.26 2.47 13.04
CA GLY A 225 0.41 1.34 12.70
C GLY A 225 -0.91 1.76 12.04
N GLY A 226 -1.87 0.87 12.02
CA GLY A 226 -3.18 1.07 11.41
C GLY A 226 -3.84 -0.27 11.08
N GLU A 227 -4.85 -0.24 10.23
CA GLU A 227 -5.50 -1.47 9.76
C GLU A 227 -4.54 -2.41 9.06
N TRP A 228 -3.61 -1.88 8.27
CA TRP A 228 -2.63 -2.67 7.53
C TRP A 228 -1.82 -3.60 8.43
N LEU A 229 -1.57 -3.19 9.67
CA LEU A 229 -0.85 -3.97 10.66
C LEU A 229 -1.79 -4.87 11.46
N THR A 230 -2.94 -4.35 11.91
CA THR A 230 -3.82 -5.07 12.85
C THR A 230 -4.78 -6.02 12.15
N ALA A 231 -5.26 -5.70 10.95
CA ALA A 231 -6.30 -6.49 10.31
C ALA A 231 -5.85 -7.91 9.96
N VAL A 232 -4.62 -8.06 9.48
CA VAL A 232 -4.04 -9.38 9.19
C VAL A 232 -3.89 -10.23 10.46
N LEU A 233 -3.64 -9.59 11.60
CA LEU A 233 -3.47 -10.26 12.90
C LEU A 233 -4.80 -10.50 13.62
N ALA A 234 -5.84 -9.72 13.32
CA ALA A 234 -7.12 -9.77 14.03
C ALA A 234 -7.84 -11.12 13.92
N LYS A 235 -7.55 -11.87 12.85
CA LYS A 235 -8.06 -13.24 12.65
C LYS A 235 -7.61 -14.17 13.78
N ASP A 236 -6.38 -14.05 14.24
CA ASP A 236 -5.78 -14.90 15.27
C ASP A 236 -5.86 -14.24 16.65
N ASN A 237 -5.87 -12.92 16.72
CA ASN A 237 -6.02 -12.16 17.96
C ASN A 237 -7.01 -10.98 17.81
N PRO A 238 -8.31 -11.21 18.11
CA PRO A 238 -9.35 -10.19 17.97
C PRO A 238 -9.25 -9.05 19.00
N ASN A 239 -8.27 -9.11 19.91
CA ASN A 239 -7.99 -8.03 20.85
C ASN A 239 -7.15 -6.91 20.27
N LEU A 240 -6.49 -7.16 19.15
CA LEU A 240 -5.75 -6.12 18.43
C LEU A 240 -6.73 -5.21 17.70
N ASP A 241 -6.48 -3.92 17.81
CA ASP A 241 -7.35 -2.89 17.23
C ASP A 241 -6.54 -1.71 16.75
N TRP A 242 -7.17 -0.82 16.01
CA TRP A 242 -6.57 0.41 15.52
C TRP A 242 -7.56 1.56 15.64
N THR A 243 -7.08 2.79 15.64
CA THR A 243 -7.95 3.96 15.72
C THR A 243 -7.35 5.16 15.02
N ILE A 244 -8.20 6.09 14.58
CA ILE A 244 -7.81 7.42 14.17
C ILE A 244 -8.14 8.38 15.30
N PRO A 245 -7.12 8.94 16.00
CA PRO A 245 -7.36 9.87 17.11
C PRO A 245 -8.02 11.16 16.64
N LYS A 246 -8.47 12.00 17.58
CA LYS A 246 -9.17 13.27 17.29
C LYS A 246 -8.34 14.24 16.44
N GLN A 247 -7.02 14.15 16.48
CA GLN A 247 -6.12 14.98 15.67
C GLN A 247 -6.06 14.51 14.20
N GLY A 248 -6.60 13.34 13.87
CA GLY A 248 -6.60 12.73 12.55
C GLY A 248 -5.57 11.61 12.39
N GLY A 249 -5.55 11.02 11.21
CA GLY A 249 -4.58 10.01 10.79
C GLY A 249 -3.94 10.39 9.46
N LEU A 250 -2.92 9.67 9.05
CA LEU A 250 -2.30 9.85 7.75
C LEU A 250 -2.82 8.79 6.80
N ARG A 251 -3.33 9.22 5.66
CA ARG A 251 -3.80 8.32 4.62
C ARG A 251 -2.68 8.06 3.62
N TRP A 252 -2.33 6.79 3.47
CA TRP A 252 -1.51 6.31 2.38
C TRP A 252 -2.39 5.79 1.23
N SER A 253 -1.85 5.70 0.04
CA SER A 253 -2.52 5.10 -1.11
C SER A 253 -1.49 4.51 -2.06
N GLN A 254 -1.85 3.36 -2.60
CA GLN A 254 -1.12 2.71 -3.68
C GLN A 254 -1.81 2.99 -5.00
N SER A 255 -1.02 3.16 -6.04
CA SER A 255 -1.49 3.28 -7.41
C SER A 255 -0.82 2.24 -8.28
N ILE A 256 -1.53 1.80 -9.30
CA ILE A 256 -1.05 0.85 -10.29
C ILE A 256 -1.02 1.52 -11.66
N GLY A 257 0.01 1.25 -12.45
CA GLY A 257 0.18 1.80 -13.79
C GLY A 257 0.86 0.84 -14.73
N VAL A 258 0.82 1.18 -16.02
CA VAL A 258 1.50 0.42 -17.08
C VAL A 258 2.92 0.95 -17.23
N VAL A 259 3.91 0.06 -17.32
CA VAL A 259 5.33 0.44 -17.49
C VAL A 259 5.56 0.95 -18.91
N ALA A 260 6.25 2.09 -19.03
CA ALA A 260 6.64 2.62 -20.32
C ALA A 260 7.58 1.66 -21.05
N GLY A 261 7.29 1.39 -22.33
CA GLY A 261 8.09 0.48 -23.15
C GLY A 261 7.67 -1.00 -23.04
N THR A 262 6.57 -1.32 -22.34
CA THR A 262 5.98 -2.66 -22.42
C THR A 262 5.65 -3.06 -23.85
N THR A 263 5.84 -4.32 -24.18
CA THR A 263 5.44 -4.89 -25.48
C THR A 263 4.02 -5.42 -25.47
N LYS A 264 3.32 -5.34 -24.31
CA LYS A 264 1.96 -5.89 -24.09
C LYS A 264 1.02 -4.83 -23.47
N PRO A 265 0.91 -3.63 -24.04
CA PRO A 265 0.19 -2.52 -23.41
C PRO A 265 -1.31 -2.82 -23.18
N GLU A 266 -1.95 -3.60 -24.06
CA GLU A 266 -3.36 -3.96 -23.93
C GLU A 266 -3.58 -4.94 -22.77
N LEU A 267 -2.76 -5.99 -22.67
CA LEU A 267 -2.84 -6.96 -21.58
C LEU A 267 -2.48 -6.31 -20.22
N ALA A 268 -1.50 -5.42 -20.21
CA ALA A 268 -1.12 -4.65 -19.00
C ALA A 268 -2.28 -3.74 -18.55
N LEU A 269 -2.97 -3.09 -19.49
CA LEU A 269 -4.15 -2.27 -19.18
C LEU A 269 -5.31 -3.13 -18.63
N GLU A 270 -5.56 -4.30 -19.22
CA GLU A 270 -6.57 -5.24 -18.71
C GLU A 270 -6.26 -5.70 -17.28
N PHE A 271 -4.97 -5.91 -16.96
CA PHE A 271 -4.57 -6.24 -15.59
C PHE A 271 -4.80 -5.06 -14.64
N VAL A 272 -4.42 -3.85 -15.02
CA VAL A 272 -4.72 -2.63 -14.25
C VAL A 272 -6.22 -2.51 -14.00
N GLN A 273 -7.05 -2.64 -15.04
CA GLN A 273 -8.51 -2.58 -14.92
C GLN A 273 -9.08 -3.67 -14.00
N TYR A 274 -8.53 -4.88 -14.06
CA TYR A 274 -8.92 -5.98 -13.19
C TYR A 274 -8.58 -5.66 -11.71
N ILE A 275 -7.35 -5.23 -11.44
CA ILE A 275 -6.93 -4.90 -10.06
C ILE A 275 -7.83 -3.82 -9.46
N VAL A 276 -8.22 -2.80 -10.24
CA VAL A 276 -9.06 -1.69 -9.74
C VAL A 276 -10.56 -1.92 -9.89
N SER A 277 -10.96 -3.10 -10.39
CA SER A 277 -12.37 -3.53 -10.36
C SER A 277 -12.86 -3.78 -8.93
N PRO A 278 -14.18 -3.83 -8.70
CA PRO A 278 -14.71 -4.21 -7.37
C PRO A 278 -14.16 -5.54 -6.86
N GLU A 279 -14.09 -6.56 -7.73
CA GLU A 279 -13.57 -7.90 -7.40
C GLU A 279 -12.09 -7.88 -7.08
N GLY A 280 -11.29 -7.21 -7.92
CA GLY A 280 -9.84 -7.09 -7.72
C GLY A 280 -9.51 -6.35 -6.42
N GLN A 281 -10.14 -5.20 -6.17
CA GLN A 281 -9.90 -4.44 -4.94
C GLN A 281 -10.42 -5.14 -3.69
N ALA A 282 -11.53 -5.89 -3.76
CA ALA A 282 -12.01 -6.67 -2.62
C ALA A 282 -11.04 -7.81 -2.26
N ALA A 283 -10.44 -8.46 -3.25
CA ALA A 283 -9.41 -9.48 -3.03
C ALA A 283 -8.12 -8.84 -2.47
N LEU A 284 -7.66 -7.75 -3.09
CA LEU A 284 -6.45 -7.03 -2.66
C LEU A 284 -6.57 -6.49 -1.23
N ALA A 285 -7.76 -6.04 -0.82
CA ALA A 285 -8.01 -5.51 0.52
C ALA A 285 -7.73 -6.52 1.64
N GLN A 286 -7.79 -7.80 1.37
CA GLN A 286 -7.69 -8.91 2.34
C GLN A 286 -6.48 -9.80 2.08
N SER A 287 -5.44 -9.28 1.43
CA SER A 287 -4.27 -10.06 1.09
C SER A 287 -3.52 -10.56 2.34
N SER A 288 -2.79 -11.66 2.19
CA SER A 288 -2.09 -12.34 3.29
C SER A 288 -0.93 -11.54 3.90
N CYS A 289 -0.42 -10.53 3.18
CA CYS A 289 0.70 -9.72 3.64
C CYS A 289 0.25 -8.56 4.56
N TYR A 290 -0.64 -7.71 4.07
CA TYR A 290 -1.29 -6.65 4.85
C TYR A 290 -2.60 -6.22 4.20
N TRP A 291 -3.53 -5.75 5.03
CA TRP A 291 -4.84 -5.31 4.58
C TRP A 291 -4.85 -3.81 4.26
N GLY A 292 -5.90 -3.39 3.58
CA GLY A 292 -6.18 -1.98 3.32
C GLY A 292 -7.59 -1.83 2.76
N MET A 293 -8.03 -0.59 2.56
CA MET A 293 -9.36 -0.30 2.06
C MET A 293 -9.37 -0.23 0.52
N PRO A 294 -10.40 -0.79 -0.13
CA PRO A 294 -10.68 -0.53 -1.52
C PRO A 294 -10.94 0.96 -1.78
N ALA A 295 -10.37 1.51 -2.85
CA ALA A 295 -10.76 2.83 -3.35
C ALA A 295 -12.13 2.81 -4.04
N ASN A 296 -12.50 1.67 -4.59
CA ASN A 296 -13.79 1.42 -5.26
C ASN A 296 -14.86 1.05 -4.23
N GLN A 297 -15.90 1.88 -4.10
CA GLN A 297 -16.96 1.70 -3.11
C GLN A 297 -17.76 0.40 -3.31
N LYS A 298 -17.91 -0.06 -4.56
CA LYS A 298 -18.62 -1.32 -4.87
C LYS A 298 -17.86 -2.56 -4.40
N ALA A 299 -16.56 -2.47 -4.17
CA ALA A 299 -15.82 -3.56 -3.55
C ALA A 299 -16.34 -3.87 -2.12
N GLY A 300 -16.89 -2.87 -1.45
CA GLY A 300 -17.56 -3.04 -0.17
C GLY A 300 -18.74 -4.02 -0.20
N ASP A 301 -19.43 -4.17 -1.34
CA ASP A 301 -20.54 -5.13 -1.48
C ASP A 301 -20.03 -6.60 -1.52
N ILE A 302 -18.76 -6.78 -1.85
CA ILE A 302 -18.08 -8.09 -1.99
C ILE A 302 -17.38 -8.48 -0.68
N LEU A 303 -16.91 -7.51 0.12
CA LEU A 303 -16.25 -7.77 1.40
C LEU A 303 -17.18 -8.52 2.36
N SER A 304 -16.63 -9.52 3.07
CA SER A 304 -17.38 -10.23 4.11
C SER A 304 -17.76 -9.28 5.27
N PRO A 305 -18.80 -9.61 6.05
CA PRO A 305 -19.14 -8.82 7.25
C PRO A 305 -17.96 -8.68 8.23
N GLU A 306 -17.15 -9.72 8.37
CA GLU A 306 -15.97 -9.74 9.23
C GLU A 306 -14.90 -8.77 8.70
N ALA A 307 -14.62 -8.81 7.39
CA ALA A 307 -13.68 -7.89 6.75
C ALA A 307 -14.14 -6.42 6.88
N LYS A 308 -15.44 -6.16 6.65
CA LYS A 308 -16.02 -4.82 6.84
C LYS A 308 -15.85 -4.32 8.28
N ALA A 309 -16.07 -5.19 9.27
CA ALA A 309 -15.90 -4.83 10.66
C ALA A 309 -14.45 -4.50 11.02
N VAL A 310 -13.48 -5.32 10.57
CA VAL A 310 -12.05 -5.12 10.83
C VAL A 310 -11.53 -3.87 10.12
N LEU A 311 -11.93 -3.65 8.87
CA LEU A 311 -11.57 -2.47 8.08
C LEU A 311 -12.40 -1.23 8.44
N ARG A 312 -13.41 -1.36 9.32
CA ARG A 312 -14.32 -0.28 9.68
C ARG A 312 -14.95 0.38 8.44
N TRP A 313 -15.38 -0.46 7.50
CA TRP A 313 -15.81 -0.06 6.17
C TRP A 313 -16.90 1.04 6.19
N ASP A 314 -17.90 0.88 7.06
CA ASP A 314 -19.01 1.83 7.15
C ASP A 314 -18.60 3.21 7.71
N GLN A 315 -17.41 3.30 8.32
CA GLN A 315 -16.86 4.53 8.88
C GLN A 315 -15.90 5.25 7.92
N GLN A 316 -15.61 4.64 6.76
CA GLN A 316 -14.61 5.17 5.83
C GLN A 316 -14.91 6.59 5.34
N PRO A 317 -16.16 6.99 5.05
CA PRO A 317 -16.44 8.39 4.67
C PRO A 317 -15.97 9.40 5.73
N ASP A 318 -16.20 9.11 7.03
CA ASP A 318 -15.73 9.97 8.14
C ASP A 318 -14.20 9.93 8.28
N TYR A 319 -13.60 8.74 8.18
CA TYR A 319 -12.16 8.57 8.31
C TYR A 319 -11.39 9.25 7.17
N ILE A 320 -11.89 9.16 5.94
CA ILE A 320 -11.34 9.88 4.78
C ILE A 320 -11.38 11.38 5.02
N ALA A 321 -12.53 11.91 5.46
CA ALA A 321 -12.75 13.35 5.67
C ALA A 321 -11.82 13.95 6.74
N ARG A 322 -11.47 13.20 7.79
CA ARG A 322 -10.60 13.69 8.89
C ARG A 322 -9.17 13.18 8.85
N SER A 323 -8.79 12.43 7.81
CA SER A 323 -7.39 12.05 7.57
C SER A 323 -6.72 13.03 6.62
N GLN A 324 -5.40 13.07 6.66
CA GLN A 324 -4.57 13.85 5.73
C GLN A 324 -3.67 12.93 4.93
N LEU A 325 -3.31 13.34 3.73
CA LEU A 325 -2.29 12.65 2.94
C LEU A 325 -0.92 12.78 3.61
N TYR A 326 -0.02 11.91 3.26
CA TYR A 326 1.40 12.05 3.63
C TYR A 326 1.90 13.44 3.27
N PRO A 327 2.83 13.98 4.06
CA PRO A 327 3.53 15.19 3.66
C PRO A 327 4.27 14.93 2.34
N ILE A 328 4.26 15.92 1.46
CA ILE A 328 5.07 15.93 0.23
C ILE A 328 6.05 17.10 0.39
N PRO A 329 7.14 16.93 1.16
CA PRO A 329 8.10 17.98 1.43
C PRO A 329 8.92 18.30 0.17
N ASP A 330 9.40 19.53 0.07
CA ASP A 330 10.47 19.82 -0.88
C ASP A 330 11.77 19.07 -0.48
N ALA A 331 12.72 18.96 -1.39
CA ALA A 331 13.95 18.18 -1.18
C ALA A 331 14.76 18.62 0.06
N ALA A 332 14.77 19.90 0.40
CA ALA A 332 15.48 20.40 1.57
C ALA A 332 14.75 20.00 2.87
N THR A 333 13.45 20.14 2.90
CA THR A 333 12.60 19.71 4.02
C THR A 333 12.65 18.20 4.20
N ASP A 334 12.60 17.43 3.12
CA ASP A 334 12.71 15.97 3.16
C ASP A 334 14.04 15.52 3.76
N THR A 335 15.15 16.10 3.29
CA THR A 335 16.47 15.84 3.89
C THR A 335 16.50 16.15 5.39
N ALA A 336 15.94 17.30 5.79
CA ALA A 336 15.89 17.68 7.21
C ALA A 336 15.00 16.73 8.05
N MET A 337 13.91 16.19 7.47
CA MET A 337 13.08 15.16 8.12
C MET A 337 13.87 13.86 8.31
N GLN A 338 14.61 13.41 7.31
CA GLN A 338 15.48 12.23 7.38
C GLN A 338 16.60 12.40 8.41
N ASP A 339 17.24 13.57 8.45
CA ASP A 339 18.27 13.89 9.44
C ASP A 339 17.71 13.86 10.87
N MET A 340 16.52 14.45 11.07
CA MET A 340 15.81 14.42 12.36
C MET A 340 15.49 13.00 12.80
N TRP A 341 15.03 12.16 11.87
CA TRP A 341 14.74 10.74 12.10
C TRP A 341 16.01 9.96 12.47
N THR A 342 17.08 10.13 11.69
CA THR A 342 18.37 9.49 11.95
C THR A 342 18.94 9.90 13.30
N ALA A 343 18.85 11.18 13.67
CA ALA A 343 19.27 11.67 14.99
C ALA A 343 18.43 11.03 16.12
N MET A 344 17.15 10.80 15.93
CA MET A 344 16.28 10.10 16.88
C MET A 344 16.67 8.62 17.02
N MET A 345 16.98 7.94 15.91
CA MET A 345 17.39 6.52 15.92
C MET A 345 18.69 6.28 16.68
N ASN A 346 19.57 7.27 16.75
CA ASN A 346 20.86 7.21 17.44
C ASN A 346 20.80 7.56 18.96
N GLN A 347 19.60 7.80 19.51
CA GLN A 347 19.36 8.02 20.93
C GLN A 347 19.01 6.70 21.66
#